data_03e6d364660ce5ba2a74f9051b0adf7f
#
_entry.id   03e6d364660ce5ba2a74f9051b0adf7f
#
_cell.length_a   1.000
_cell.length_b   1.000
_cell.length_c   1.000
_cell.angle_alpha   90.00
_cell.angle_beta   90.00
_cell.angle_gamma   90.00
#
_symmetry.space_group_name_H-M   'P 1'
#
loop_
_entity.id
_entity.type
_entity.pdbx_description
1 polymer ?
#
loop_
_entity_poly.entity_id
_entity_poly.type
_entity_poly.pdbx_seq_one_letter_code
_entity_poly.pdbx_strand_id
1 'polypeptide(L)'
;TAMDAGRAMTVDSHAYLTSGKGYGERYTTWFGALDAARGARVTANFTAIKDAFENKPVRIDCDCDEPYFAYVYPARPYTMWVCRAFWAAAVTGTDSRGGTLLHELSHFDVVAATDDHVYGQAGAAELARSAPERAINNADSHEYFGENTPAQQ
;
A
#
# COMPACT_ATOMS: atom_id res chain seq x y z
N THR A 1 -9.17 13.09 6.96
CA THR A 1 -9.90 11.84 6.78
C THR A 1 -8.97 10.70 6.38
N ALA A 2 -9.45 9.46 6.43
CA ALA A 2 -8.69 8.30 6.00
C ALA A 2 -8.32 8.38 4.50
N MET A 3 -9.23 8.85 3.66
CA MET A 3 -8.98 9.06 2.24
C MET A 3 -7.88 10.10 2.01
N ASP A 4 -7.92 11.22 2.73
CA ASP A 4 -6.88 12.25 2.63
C ASP A 4 -5.52 11.71 3.07
N ALA A 5 -5.48 10.94 4.16
CA ALA A 5 -4.25 10.33 4.66
C ALA A 5 -3.67 9.32 3.66
N GLY A 6 -4.49 8.42 3.13
CA GLY A 6 -4.06 7.44 2.14
C GLY A 6 -3.52 8.09 0.87
N ARG A 7 -4.21 9.12 0.39
CA ARG A 7 -3.75 9.91 -0.76
C ARG A 7 -2.42 10.60 -0.47
N ALA A 8 -2.28 11.23 0.69
CA ALA A 8 -1.04 11.91 1.07
C ALA A 8 0.15 10.95 1.15
N MET A 9 -0.03 9.77 1.76
CA MET A 9 0.98 8.71 1.80
C MET A 9 1.39 8.26 0.39
N THR A 10 0.42 8.12 -0.49
CA THR A 10 0.65 7.69 -1.87
C THR A 10 1.39 8.76 -2.68
N VAL A 11 1.00 10.02 -2.54
CA VAL A 11 1.68 11.15 -3.21
C VAL A 11 3.13 11.25 -2.75
N ASP A 12 3.38 11.15 -1.44
CA ASP A 12 4.73 11.16 -0.87
C ASP A 12 5.57 9.97 -1.38
N SER A 13 5.00 8.78 -1.40
CA SER A 13 5.65 7.57 -1.92
C SER A 13 6.02 7.71 -3.40
N HIS A 14 5.10 8.22 -4.21
CA HIS A 14 5.32 8.45 -5.63
C HIS A 14 6.43 9.49 -5.85
N ALA A 15 6.42 10.57 -5.08
CA ALA A 15 7.46 11.59 -5.14
C ALA A 15 8.85 11.01 -4.79
N TYR A 16 8.92 10.17 -3.75
CA TYR A 16 10.15 9.47 -3.38
C TYR A 16 10.68 8.61 -4.53
N LEU A 17 9.82 7.80 -5.12
CA LEU A 17 10.20 6.87 -6.20
C LEU A 17 10.59 7.58 -7.50
N THR A 18 10.09 8.77 -7.73
CA THR A 18 10.33 9.55 -8.97
C THR A 18 11.32 10.70 -8.79
N SER A 19 11.94 10.82 -7.61
CA SER A 19 12.83 11.96 -7.29
C SER A 19 14.14 11.99 -8.09
N GLY A 20 14.54 10.86 -8.66
CA GLY A 20 15.84 10.74 -9.35
C GLY A 20 17.04 10.68 -8.42
N LYS A 21 16.82 10.62 -7.11
CA LYS A 21 17.89 10.58 -6.09
C LYS A 21 18.36 9.16 -5.74
N GLY A 22 17.81 8.16 -6.42
CA GLY A 22 18.03 6.76 -6.07
C GLY A 22 17.14 6.33 -4.91
N TYR A 23 17.22 5.07 -4.59
CA TYR A 23 16.39 4.46 -3.55
C TYR A 23 17.24 4.16 -2.31
N GLY A 24 16.75 4.57 -1.16
CA GLY A 24 17.40 4.36 0.12
C GLY A 24 16.79 3.22 0.92
N GLU A 25 17.01 3.29 2.23
CA GLU A 25 16.56 2.28 3.19
C GLU A 25 15.04 2.09 3.21
N ARG A 26 14.28 3.16 2.98
CA ARG A 26 12.82 3.10 2.87
C ARG A 26 12.39 2.08 1.81
N TYR A 27 13.05 2.09 0.65
CA TYR A 27 12.75 1.13 -0.41
C TYR A 27 13.20 -0.28 -0.05
N THR A 28 14.48 -0.43 0.36
CA THR A 28 15.06 -1.76 0.58
C THR A 28 14.43 -2.51 1.74
N THR A 29 13.96 -1.81 2.77
CA THR A 29 13.26 -2.43 3.89
C THR A 29 12.02 -3.20 3.43
N TRP A 30 11.23 -2.60 2.54
CA TRP A 30 9.93 -3.17 2.17
C TRP A 30 9.92 -3.92 0.84
N PHE A 31 10.87 -3.65 -0.05
CA PHE A 31 10.90 -4.25 -1.39
C PHE A 31 12.19 -5.00 -1.71
N GLY A 32 13.18 -4.95 -0.82
CA GLY A 32 14.44 -5.66 -1.01
C GLY A 32 15.47 -4.88 -1.80
N ALA A 33 16.55 -5.56 -2.17
CA ALA A 33 17.65 -4.97 -2.93
C ALA A 33 17.14 -4.33 -4.22
N LEU A 34 17.65 -3.14 -4.54
CA LEU A 34 17.21 -2.44 -5.74
C LEU A 34 17.57 -3.21 -7.00
N ASP A 35 16.59 -3.40 -7.84
CA ASP A 35 16.69 -3.91 -9.20
C ASP A 35 15.89 -2.97 -10.10
N ALA A 36 16.42 -2.60 -11.26
CA ALA A 36 15.80 -1.60 -12.12
C ALA A 36 14.37 -2.00 -12.54
N ALA A 37 14.15 -3.25 -12.90
CA ALA A 37 12.84 -3.74 -13.32
C ALA A 37 11.85 -3.76 -12.15
N ARG A 38 12.28 -4.24 -10.97
CA ARG A 38 11.44 -4.25 -9.78
C ARG A 38 11.10 -2.84 -9.31
N GLY A 39 12.09 -1.94 -9.30
CA GLY A 39 11.87 -0.54 -8.93
C GLY A 39 10.87 0.16 -9.87
N ALA A 40 10.97 -0.12 -11.16
CA ALA A 40 10.01 0.40 -12.14
C ALA A 40 8.59 -0.14 -11.90
N ARG A 41 8.45 -1.40 -11.51
CA ARG A 41 7.15 -2.00 -11.17
C ARG A 41 6.54 -1.34 -9.93
N VAL A 42 7.32 -1.13 -8.88
CA VAL A 42 6.84 -0.45 -7.66
C VAL A 42 6.41 0.98 -7.98
N THR A 43 7.20 1.69 -8.79
CA THR A 43 6.85 3.05 -9.24
C THR A 43 5.53 3.05 -10.02
N ALA A 44 5.36 2.11 -10.94
CA ALA A 44 4.11 1.96 -11.70
C ALA A 44 2.92 1.66 -10.76
N ASN A 45 3.13 0.82 -9.76
CA ASN A 45 2.10 0.52 -8.76
C ASN A 45 1.64 1.77 -8.02
N PHE A 46 2.58 2.58 -7.53
CA PHE A 46 2.23 3.83 -6.83
C PHE A 46 1.65 4.89 -7.76
N THR A 47 2.05 4.93 -9.01
CA THR A 47 1.41 5.78 -10.02
C THR A 47 -0.07 5.42 -10.17
N ALA A 48 -0.38 4.14 -10.26
CA ALA A 48 -1.75 3.66 -10.40
C ALA A 48 -2.57 3.87 -9.11
N ILE A 49 -1.99 3.65 -7.93
CA ILE A 49 -2.67 3.89 -6.66
C ILE A 49 -2.98 5.38 -6.50
N LYS A 50 -2.03 6.24 -6.83
CA LYS A 50 -2.21 7.71 -6.83
C LYS A 50 -3.36 8.11 -7.74
N ASP A 51 -3.38 7.61 -8.97
CA ASP A 51 -4.46 7.86 -9.92
C ASP A 51 -5.82 7.40 -9.36
N ALA A 52 -5.85 6.25 -8.70
CA ALA A 52 -7.08 5.74 -8.10
C ALA A 52 -7.61 6.68 -7.01
N PHE A 53 -6.75 7.15 -6.10
CA PHE A 53 -7.15 8.12 -5.07
C PHE A 53 -7.63 9.45 -5.67
N GLU A 54 -7.00 9.92 -6.73
CA GLU A 54 -7.25 11.26 -7.27
C GLU A 54 -8.37 11.29 -8.30
N ASN A 55 -8.55 10.24 -9.09
CA ASN A 55 -9.37 10.30 -10.30
C ASN A 55 -10.44 9.22 -10.43
N LYS A 56 -10.43 8.18 -9.60
CA LYS A 56 -11.39 7.08 -9.72
C LYS A 56 -12.51 7.21 -8.69
N PRO A 57 -13.71 6.67 -9.01
CA PRO A 57 -14.87 6.76 -8.13
C PRO A 57 -14.77 5.74 -6.98
N VAL A 58 -13.83 5.98 -6.05
CA VAL A 58 -13.62 5.13 -4.88
C VAL A 58 -14.81 5.22 -3.95
N ARG A 59 -15.39 4.08 -3.58
CA ARG A 59 -16.48 3.98 -2.64
C ARG A 59 -16.05 3.20 -1.40
N ILE A 60 -16.34 3.76 -0.22
CA ILE A 60 -16.13 3.09 1.06
C ILE A 60 -17.48 2.59 1.57
N ASP A 61 -17.60 1.28 1.74
CA ASP A 61 -18.77 0.64 2.35
C ASP A 61 -18.45 0.34 3.82
N CYS A 62 -19.29 0.84 4.72
CA CYS A 62 -19.03 0.79 6.16
C CYS A 62 -19.83 -0.32 6.87
N ASP A 63 -20.51 -1.19 6.14
CA ASP A 63 -21.44 -2.17 6.73
C ASP A 63 -20.75 -3.49 7.16
N CYS A 64 -19.45 -3.62 6.99
CA CYS A 64 -18.72 -4.82 7.40
C CYS A 64 -18.56 -4.89 8.92
N ASP A 65 -19.04 -5.97 9.54
CA ASP A 65 -18.94 -6.22 10.99
C ASP A 65 -17.94 -7.36 11.33
N GLU A 66 -17.04 -7.66 10.41
CA GLU A 66 -15.99 -8.67 10.61
C GLU A 66 -14.81 -8.08 11.41
N PRO A 67 -13.97 -8.93 12.03
CA PRO A 67 -12.86 -8.45 12.90
C PRO A 67 -11.65 -7.93 12.16
N TYR A 68 -11.53 -8.12 10.85
CA TYR A 68 -10.38 -7.65 10.07
C TYR A 68 -10.47 -6.16 9.72
N PHE A 69 -9.47 -5.64 9.02
CA PHE A 69 -9.40 -4.22 8.66
C PHE A 69 -10.35 -3.88 7.52
N ALA A 70 -10.21 -4.56 6.40
CA ALA A 70 -10.97 -4.26 5.20
C ALA A 70 -10.83 -5.41 4.19
N TYR A 71 -11.65 -5.35 3.14
CA TYR A 71 -11.48 -6.25 2.00
C TYR A 71 -12.02 -5.60 0.73
N VAL A 72 -11.56 -6.12 -0.40
CA VAL A 72 -12.05 -5.77 -1.74
C VAL A 72 -12.19 -7.03 -2.58
N TYR A 73 -12.86 -6.88 -3.71
CA TYR A 73 -12.88 -7.88 -4.78
C TYR A 73 -12.01 -7.33 -5.93
N PRO A 74 -10.85 -7.93 -6.22
CA PRO A 74 -9.90 -7.40 -7.22
C PRO A 74 -10.49 -7.10 -8.58
N ALA A 75 -11.48 -7.89 -9.02
CA ALA A 75 -12.17 -7.70 -10.31
C ALA A 75 -13.31 -6.69 -10.27
N ARG A 76 -13.58 -6.08 -9.10
CA ARG A 76 -14.68 -5.13 -8.89
C ARG A 76 -14.17 -3.80 -8.34
N PRO A 77 -13.47 -2.98 -9.13
CA PRO A 77 -13.02 -1.67 -8.68
C PRO A 77 -14.25 -0.74 -8.56
N TYR A 78 -14.30 0.16 -7.70
CA TYR A 78 -13.37 0.69 -6.69
C TYR A 78 -14.05 0.73 -5.32
N THR A 79 -14.87 -0.28 -5.01
CA THR A 79 -15.55 -0.39 -3.72
C THR A 79 -14.67 -1.13 -2.71
N MET A 80 -14.51 -0.53 -1.53
CA MET A 80 -13.77 -1.08 -0.40
C MET A 80 -14.70 -1.23 0.79
N TRP A 81 -14.72 -2.42 1.42
CA TRP A 81 -15.48 -2.68 2.64
C TRP A 81 -14.55 -2.55 3.83
N VAL A 82 -14.85 -1.62 4.74
CA VAL A 82 -14.06 -1.40 5.95
C VAL A 82 -14.74 -2.05 7.14
N CYS A 83 -13.97 -2.71 7.98
CA CYS A 83 -14.45 -3.56 9.05
C CYS A 83 -14.01 -3.05 10.43
N ARG A 84 -14.20 -3.86 11.51
CA ARG A 84 -14.02 -3.36 12.88
C ARG A 84 -12.60 -2.89 13.20
N ALA A 85 -11.58 -3.62 12.73
CA ALA A 85 -10.20 -3.22 13.00
C ALA A 85 -9.83 -1.89 12.35
N PHE A 86 -10.41 -1.58 11.17
CA PHE A 86 -10.24 -0.28 10.52
C PHE A 86 -10.69 0.86 11.45
N TRP A 87 -11.88 0.72 12.04
CA TRP A 87 -12.42 1.77 12.89
C TRP A 87 -11.64 1.94 14.19
N ALA A 88 -11.02 0.88 14.69
CA ALA A 88 -10.16 0.91 15.89
C ALA A 88 -8.77 1.52 15.60
N ALA A 89 -8.34 1.60 14.35
CA ALA A 89 -7.02 2.10 13.99
C ALA A 89 -6.96 3.62 13.98
N ALA A 90 -5.74 4.15 14.17
CA ALA A 90 -5.49 5.58 13.96
C ALA A 90 -5.57 5.94 12.47
N VAL A 91 -5.75 7.22 12.15
CA VAL A 91 -5.83 7.68 10.76
C VAL A 91 -4.48 7.54 10.05
N THR A 92 -3.38 7.80 10.76
CA THR A 92 -2.00 7.68 10.28
C THR A 92 -1.17 6.86 11.26
N GLY A 93 0.04 6.47 10.87
CA GLY A 93 0.94 5.64 11.67
C GLY A 93 1.02 4.24 11.10
N THR A 94 1.42 3.26 11.91
CA THR A 94 1.52 1.86 11.50
C THR A 94 0.14 1.19 11.55
N ASP A 95 -0.18 0.40 10.55
CA ASP A 95 -1.48 -0.27 10.40
C ASP A 95 -2.65 0.72 10.51
N SER A 96 -2.51 1.85 9.84
CA SER A 96 -3.42 2.98 9.91
C SER A 96 -4.62 2.84 8.98
N ARG A 97 -5.63 3.69 9.19
CA ARG A 97 -6.76 3.76 8.25
C ARG A 97 -6.32 4.19 6.85
N GLY A 98 -5.45 5.20 6.77
CA GLY A 98 -4.93 5.68 5.49
C GLY A 98 -4.13 4.60 4.77
N GLY A 99 -3.24 3.91 5.50
CA GLY A 99 -2.46 2.79 4.97
C GLY A 99 -3.32 1.62 4.53
N THR A 100 -4.38 1.30 5.28
CA THR A 100 -5.35 0.26 4.89
C THR A 100 -6.00 0.58 3.55
N LEU A 101 -6.41 1.83 3.31
CA LEU A 101 -7.02 2.19 2.02
C LEU A 101 -6.01 2.08 0.87
N LEU A 102 -4.76 2.46 1.10
CA LEU A 102 -3.68 2.27 0.13
C LEU A 102 -3.49 0.77 -0.20
N HIS A 103 -3.43 -0.07 0.84
CA HIS A 103 -3.34 -1.52 0.74
C HIS A 103 -4.47 -2.08 -0.14
N GLU A 104 -5.71 -1.74 0.18
CA GLU A 104 -6.88 -2.27 -0.53
C GLU A 104 -6.94 -1.79 -1.98
N LEU A 105 -6.62 -0.51 -2.26
CA LEU A 105 -6.56 -0.02 -3.63
C LEU A 105 -5.52 -0.77 -4.47
N SER A 106 -4.42 -1.20 -3.86
CA SER A 106 -3.38 -1.94 -4.57
C SER A 106 -3.85 -3.29 -5.12
N HIS A 107 -4.87 -3.89 -4.50
CA HIS A 107 -5.37 -5.20 -4.91
C HIS A 107 -6.14 -5.21 -6.24
N PHE A 108 -6.74 -4.09 -6.62
CA PHE A 108 -7.55 -4.08 -7.84
C PHE A 108 -6.71 -4.43 -9.07
N ASP A 109 -7.25 -5.32 -9.90
CA ASP A 109 -6.57 -5.79 -11.12
C ASP A 109 -6.16 -4.63 -12.03
N VAL A 110 -6.97 -3.57 -12.06
CA VAL A 110 -6.74 -2.37 -12.87
C VAL A 110 -5.85 -1.33 -12.20
N VAL A 111 -5.36 -1.58 -10.98
CA VAL A 111 -4.46 -0.69 -10.23
C VAL A 111 -3.07 -1.30 -10.15
N ALA A 112 -2.82 -2.15 -9.18
CA ALA A 112 -1.51 -2.78 -9.00
C ALA A 112 -1.57 -4.31 -8.97
N ALA A 113 -2.77 -4.88 -8.87
CA ALA A 113 -3.01 -6.32 -8.85
C ALA A 113 -2.14 -7.06 -7.82
N THR A 114 -1.96 -6.45 -6.65
CA THR A 114 -1.18 -7.07 -5.57
C THR A 114 -1.97 -8.19 -4.89
N ASP A 115 -1.23 -9.09 -4.23
CA ASP A 115 -1.79 -10.16 -3.42
C ASP A 115 -1.38 -9.98 -1.95
N ASP A 116 -2.00 -10.76 -1.07
CA ASP A 116 -1.63 -10.84 0.34
C ASP A 116 -0.71 -12.04 0.56
N HIS A 117 0.59 -11.86 0.27
CA HIS A 117 1.58 -12.92 0.47
C HIS A 117 1.90 -13.09 1.95
N VAL A 118 2.05 -11.98 2.67
CA VAL A 118 2.28 -11.94 4.12
C VAL A 118 1.61 -10.71 4.71
N TYR A 119 1.36 -10.75 6.01
CA TYR A 119 0.82 -9.63 6.77
C TYR A 119 1.80 -9.17 7.85
N GLY A 120 1.74 -7.89 8.19
CA GLY A 120 2.51 -7.28 9.25
C GLY A 120 3.92 -6.84 8.82
N GLN A 121 4.50 -5.92 9.60
CA GLN A 121 5.81 -5.35 9.29
C GLN A 121 6.92 -6.40 9.28
N ALA A 122 6.96 -7.28 10.28
CA ALA A 122 8.00 -8.31 10.35
C ALA A 122 7.94 -9.25 9.14
N GLY A 123 6.75 -9.69 8.77
CA GLY A 123 6.55 -10.55 7.58
C GLY A 123 6.92 -9.84 6.29
N ALA A 124 6.51 -8.59 6.13
CA ALA A 124 6.83 -7.80 4.93
C ALA A 124 8.34 -7.56 4.80
N ALA A 125 9.02 -7.21 5.89
CA ALA A 125 10.47 -7.00 5.88
C ALA A 125 11.23 -8.29 5.57
N GLU A 126 10.78 -9.43 6.11
CA GLU A 126 11.38 -10.74 5.78
C GLU A 126 11.14 -11.10 4.32
N LEU A 127 9.96 -10.87 3.80
CA LEU A 127 9.65 -11.13 2.39
C LEU A 127 10.56 -10.30 1.47
N ALA A 128 10.81 -9.04 1.83
CA ALA A 128 11.71 -8.16 1.09
C ALA A 128 13.13 -8.75 0.98
N ARG A 129 13.62 -9.34 2.06
CA ARG A 129 14.95 -9.95 2.10
C ARG A 129 15.01 -11.27 1.33
N SER A 130 14.03 -12.13 1.52
CA SER A 130 14.04 -13.51 1.03
C SER A 130 13.44 -13.68 -0.36
N ALA A 131 12.48 -12.84 -0.74
CA ALA A 131 11.73 -12.98 -1.99
C ALA A 131 11.27 -11.62 -2.53
N PRO A 132 12.20 -10.75 -2.97
CA PRO A 132 11.84 -9.42 -3.47
C PRO A 132 10.85 -9.43 -4.63
N GLU A 133 10.86 -10.48 -5.46
CA GLU A 133 9.86 -10.63 -6.53
C GLU A 133 8.43 -10.74 -5.99
N ARG A 134 8.27 -11.32 -4.81
CA ARG A 134 6.95 -11.40 -4.15
C ARG A 134 6.65 -10.12 -3.37
N ALA A 135 7.67 -9.49 -2.80
CA ALA A 135 7.50 -8.24 -2.05
C ALA A 135 6.90 -7.13 -2.93
N ILE A 136 7.35 -7.00 -4.18
CA ILE A 136 6.81 -6.00 -5.11
C ILE A 136 5.36 -6.26 -5.52
N ASN A 137 4.82 -7.44 -5.19
CA ASN A 137 3.43 -7.82 -5.43
C ASN A 137 2.65 -8.02 -4.11
N ASN A 138 3.19 -7.58 -2.99
CA ASN A 138 2.56 -7.76 -1.68
C ASN A 138 1.91 -6.45 -1.20
N ALA A 139 0.63 -6.51 -0.86
CA ALA A 139 -0.14 -5.33 -0.48
C ALA A 139 0.41 -4.64 0.78
N ASP A 140 0.73 -5.40 1.85
CA ASP A 140 1.29 -4.83 3.07
C ASP A 140 2.65 -4.16 2.85
N SER A 141 3.45 -4.65 1.93
CA SER A 141 4.73 -4.01 1.57
C SER A 141 4.51 -2.60 1.03
N HIS A 142 3.46 -2.39 0.23
CA HIS A 142 3.06 -1.07 -0.26
C HIS A 142 2.50 -0.19 0.85
N GLU A 143 1.68 -0.75 1.73
CA GLU A 143 1.15 -0.04 2.89
C GLU A 143 2.27 0.48 3.78
N TYR A 144 3.20 -0.37 4.21
CA TYR A 144 4.28 0.03 5.11
C TYR A 144 5.27 1.00 4.46
N PHE A 145 5.52 0.84 3.17
CA PHE A 145 6.29 1.84 2.42
C PHE A 145 5.58 3.20 2.46
N GLY A 146 4.28 3.22 2.26
CA GLY A 146 3.46 4.43 2.29
C GLY A 146 3.41 5.07 3.66
N GLU A 147 3.14 4.27 4.70
CA GLU A 147 3.07 4.76 6.08
C GLU A 147 4.41 5.31 6.56
N ASN A 148 5.50 4.68 6.15
CA ASN A 148 6.87 5.07 6.49
C ASN A 148 7.06 5.30 8.01
N THR A 149 6.66 4.31 8.81
CA THR A 149 6.74 4.37 10.27
C THR A 149 7.49 3.16 10.82
N PRO A 150 8.66 3.37 11.46
CA PRO A 150 9.35 4.65 11.65
C PRO A 150 9.86 5.23 10.33
N ALA A 151 9.96 6.57 10.28
CA ALA A 151 10.35 7.27 9.06
C ALA A 151 11.78 6.89 8.60
N GLN A 152 11.91 6.60 7.33
CA GLN A 152 13.19 6.27 6.67
C GLN A 152 13.35 7.12 5.39
N GLN A 153 14.59 7.17 4.92
CA GLN A 153 14.92 7.87 3.68
C GLN A 153 15.33 6.91 2.56
#